data_14e5ab450e5871ad02ef754aa07e58cb
#
_entry.id   14e5ab450e5871ad02ef754aa07e58cb
#
_cell.length_a   1.000
_cell.length_b   1.000
_cell.length_c   1.000
_cell.angle_alpha   90.00
_cell.angle_beta   90.00
_cell.angle_gamma   90.00
#
_symmetry.space_group_name_H-M   'P 1'
#
loop_
_entity.id
_entity.type
_entity.pdbx_description
1 polymer ?
#
loop_
_entity_poly.entity_id
_entity_poly.type
_entity_poly.pdbx_seq_one_letter_code
_entity_poly.pdbx_strand_id
1 'polypeptide(L)'
;MLIDEIKKASLQAMKDHDAESRAAYSMVISRYQTLLTSGKGGEITDKDVIAILIKFAKELDEEKQGYVTAGRQESAQALAKQCAAIERFLPKLLSEEEIKSIILGLEDKSIPSVMKHFKAHYDGQVDMGVVSRVARALQ
;
A
#
# COMPACT_ATOMS: atom_id res chain seq x y z
N MET A 1 -6.96 -6.70 -15.65
CA MET A 1 -6.13 -6.94 -14.46
C MET A 1 -5.53 -5.64 -13.96
N LEU A 2 -5.27 -5.55 -12.68
CA LEU A 2 -4.75 -4.32 -12.05
C LEU A 2 -3.46 -3.81 -12.69
N ILE A 3 -2.52 -4.71 -13.00
CA ILE A 3 -1.25 -4.29 -13.64
C ILE A 3 -1.49 -3.61 -14.98
N ASP A 4 -2.48 -4.03 -15.73
CA ASP A 4 -2.80 -3.42 -17.02
C ASP A 4 -3.33 -1.99 -16.84
N GLU A 5 -4.11 -1.75 -15.79
CA GLU A 5 -4.59 -0.41 -15.44
C GLU A 5 -3.44 0.51 -15.04
N ILE A 6 -2.46 -0.03 -14.31
CA ILE A 6 -1.26 0.72 -13.92
C ILE A 6 -0.42 1.07 -15.15
N LYS A 7 -0.26 0.13 -16.09
CA LYS A 7 0.43 0.39 -17.35
C LYS A 7 -0.25 1.49 -18.17
N LYS A 8 -1.58 1.48 -18.22
CA LYS A 8 -2.36 2.54 -18.89
C LYS A 8 -2.16 3.89 -18.20
N ALA A 9 -2.17 3.90 -16.87
CA ALA A 9 -1.95 5.12 -16.10
C ALA A 9 -0.54 5.68 -16.32
N SER A 10 0.47 4.83 -16.46
CA SER A 10 1.83 5.23 -16.79
C SER A 10 1.91 5.92 -18.16
N LEU A 11 1.24 5.34 -19.15
CA LEU A 11 1.14 5.93 -20.50
C LEU A 11 0.45 7.29 -20.44
N GLN A 12 -0.64 7.39 -19.70
CA GLN A 12 -1.37 8.65 -19.57
C GLN A 12 -0.53 9.71 -18.87
N ALA A 13 0.20 9.33 -17.82
CA ALA A 13 1.11 10.24 -17.12
C ALA A 13 2.22 10.76 -18.07
N MET A 14 2.71 9.91 -18.96
CA MET A 14 3.67 10.33 -19.98
C MET A 14 3.07 11.36 -20.92
N LYS A 15 1.86 11.14 -21.38
CA LYS A 15 1.14 12.08 -22.27
C LYS A 15 0.83 13.40 -21.58
N ASP A 16 0.54 13.37 -20.30
CA ASP A 16 0.23 14.54 -19.47
C ASP A 16 1.46 15.26 -18.97
N HIS A 17 2.65 14.77 -19.29
CA HIS A 17 3.93 15.28 -18.77
C HIS A 17 3.99 15.27 -17.24
N ASP A 18 3.33 14.30 -16.61
CA ASP A 18 3.34 14.10 -15.16
C ASP A 18 4.51 13.16 -14.80
N ALA A 19 5.68 13.75 -14.63
CA ALA A 19 6.91 12.99 -14.39
C ALA A 19 6.89 12.20 -13.09
N GLU A 20 6.29 12.74 -12.04
CA GLU A 20 6.26 12.08 -10.73
C GLU A 20 5.34 10.85 -10.74
N SER A 21 4.14 10.97 -11.30
CA SER A 21 3.23 9.83 -11.43
C SER A 21 3.83 8.76 -12.33
N ARG A 22 4.44 9.16 -13.44
CA ARG A 22 5.10 8.22 -14.35
C ARG A 22 6.23 7.46 -13.65
N ALA A 23 7.06 8.14 -12.87
CA ALA A 23 8.14 7.52 -12.11
C ALA A 23 7.59 6.47 -11.12
N ALA A 24 6.52 6.80 -10.42
CA ALA A 24 5.87 5.89 -9.48
C ALA A 24 5.33 4.64 -10.18
N TYR A 25 4.58 4.81 -11.26
CA TYR A 25 4.03 3.68 -12.01
C TYR A 25 5.13 2.81 -12.64
N SER A 26 6.19 3.43 -13.14
CA SER A 26 7.33 2.71 -13.71
C SER A 26 8.01 1.83 -12.66
N MET A 27 8.13 2.31 -11.44
CA MET A 27 8.70 1.52 -10.35
C MET A 27 7.85 0.30 -10.03
N VAL A 28 6.53 0.46 -9.97
CA VAL A 28 5.61 -0.66 -9.74
C VAL A 28 5.71 -1.69 -10.86
N ILE A 29 5.72 -1.23 -12.11
CA ILE A 29 5.84 -2.11 -13.29
C ILE A 29 7.16 -2.87 -13.24
N SER A 30 8.25 -2.20 -12.89
CA SER A 30 9.57 -2.82 -12.76
C SER A 30 9.58 -3.92 -11.69
N ARG A 31 8.98 -3.67 -10.54
CA ARG A 31 8.85 -4.67 -9.46
C ARG A 31 7.96 -5.84 -9.87
N TYR A 32 6.91 -5.58 -10.62
CA TYR A 32 6.07 -6.63 -11.19
C TYR A 32 6.86 -7.52 -12.14
N GLN A 33 7.65 -6.94 -13.02
CA GLN A 33 8.50 -7.69 -13.96
C GLN A 33 9.56 -8.51 -13.23
N THR A 34 10.15 -7.97 -12.17
CA THR A 34 11.08 -8.70 -11.32
C THR A 34 10.41 -9.92 -10.69
N LEU A 35 9.16 -9.76 -10.25
CA LEU A 35 8.39 -10.86 -9.68
C LEU A 35 8.10 -11.95 -10.74
N LEU A 36 7.78 -11.55 -11.98
CA LEU A 36 7.57 -12.49 -13.08
C LEU A 36 8.80 -13.36 -13.36
N THR A 37 9.99 -12.79 -13.21
CA THR A 37 11.26 -13.47 -13.51
C THR A 37 11.91 -14.10 -12.29
N SER A 38 11.30 -14.00 -11.11
CA SER A 38 11.89 -14.47 -9.84
C SER A 38 11.80 -15.98 -9.63
N GLY A 39 11.16 -16.70 -10.54
CA GLY A 39 10.93 -18.13 -10.37
C GLY A 39 9.79 -18.46 -9.42
N LYS A 40 8.97 -17.48 -9.02
CA LYS A 40 7.75 -17.71 -8.25
C LYS A 40 6.86 -18.66 -9.04
N GLY A 41 6.50 -19.80 -8.46
CA GLY A 41 5.57 -20.74 -9.07
C GLY A 41 4.15 -20.16 -9.10
N GLY A 42 3.43 -20.42 -10.19
CA GLY A 42 2.06 -19.98 -10.34
C GLY A 42 1.91 -18.60 -10.97
N GLU A 43 0.66 -18.19 -11.10
CA GLU A 43 0.26 -16.94 -11.73
C GLU A 43 0.40 -15.78 -10.76
N ILE A 44 0.83 -14.62 -11.27
CA ILE A 44 0.86 -13.39 -10.47
C ILE A 44 -0.53 -12.76 -10.55
N THR A 45 -1.15 -12.62 -9.39
CA THR A 45 -2.52 -12.12 -9.25
C THR A 45 -2.54 -10.63 -8.90
N ASP A 46 -3.74 -10.03 -8.94
CA ASP A 46 -3.93 -8.65 -8.48
C ASP A 46 -3.53 -8.49 -7.01
N LYS A 47 -3.69 -9.52 -6.20
CA LYS A 47 -3.25 -9.52 -4.79
C LYS A 47 -1.74 -9.31 -4.68
N ASP A 48 -0.96 -9.93 -5.56
CA ASP A 48 0.49 -9.74 -5.61
C ASP A 48 0.84 -8.30 -6.00
N VAL A 49 0.11 -7.72 -6.94
CA VAL A 49 0.29 -6.33 -7.37
C VAL A 49 -0.05 -5.37 -6.25
N ILE A 50 -1.14 -5.62 -5.52
CA ILE A 50 -1.53 -4.83 -4.35
C ILE A 50 -0.42 -4.87 -3.28
N ALA A 51 0.18 -6.02 -3.04
CA ALA A 51 1.30 -6.14 -2.11
C ALA A 51 2.50 -5.28 -2.53
N ILE A 52 2.81 -5.23 -3.82
CA ILE A 52 3.85 -4.35 -4.37
C ILE A 52 3.50 -2.88 -4.10
N LEU A 53 2.25 -2.50 -4.37
CA LEU A 53 1.77 -1.13 -4.14
C LEU A 53 1.86 -0.72 -2.67
N ILE A 54 1.43 -1.57 -1.76
CA ILE A 54 1.46 -1.31 -0.32
C ILE A 54 2.91 -1.08 0.16
N LYS A 55 3.80 -1.96 -0.23
CA LYS A 55 5.21 -1.86 0.16
C LYS A 55 5.85 -0.59 -0.38
N PHE A 56 5.61 -0.29 -1.64
CA PHE A 56 6.16 0.91 -2.27
C PHE A 56 5.58 2.20 -1.67
N ALA A 57 4.28 2.23 -1.39
CA ALA A 57 3.65 3.37 -0.72
C ALA A 57 4.28 3.64 0.65
N LYS A 58 4.57 2.59 1.39
CA LYS A 58 5.25 2.70 2.69
C LYS A 58 6.66 3.26 2.55
N GLU A 59 7.42 2.76 1.58
CA GLU A 59 8.77 3.25 1.29
C GLU A 59 8.76 4.74 0.90
N LEU A 60 7.79 5.15 0.07
CA LEU A 60 7.64 6.54 -0.34
C LEU A 60 7.30 7.44 0.85
N ASP A 61 6.43 6.98 1.73
CA ASP A 61 6.06 7.76 2.92
C ASP A 61 7.24 7.94 3.87
N GLU A 62 8.00 6.90 4.11
CA GLU A 62 9.21 6.96 4.94
C GLU A 62 10.24 7.93 4.36
N GLU A 63 10.46 7.88 3.06
CA GLU A 63 11.37 8.77 2.35
C GLU A 63 10.87 10.21 2.39
N LYS A 64 9.57 10.41 2.19
CA LYS A 64 8.93 11.73 2.29
C LYS A 64 9.12 12.33 3.68
N GLN A 65 8.92 11.55 4.74
CA GLN A 65 9.12 12.00 6.11
C GLN A 65 10.57 12.41 6.35
N GLY A 66 11.52 11.71 5.78
CA GLY A 66 12.93 12.09 5.83
C GLY A 66 13.18 13.47 5.24
N TYR A 67 12.59 13.78 4.09
CA TYR A 67 12.72 15.10 3.48
C TYR A 67 12.00 16.20 4.28
N VAL A 68 10.84 15.90 4.84
CA VAL A 68 10.12 16.86 5.70
C VAL A 68 10.98 17.21 6.91
N THR A 69 11.57 16.22 7.56
CA THR A 69 12.47 16.42 8.71
C THR A 69 13.70 17.24 8.34
N ALA A 70 14.23 17.04 7.14
CA ALA A 70 15.41 17.77 6.64
C ALA A 70 15.06 19.18 6.11
N GLY A 71 13.79 19.58 6.09
CA GLY A 71 13.34 20.86 5.57
C GLY A 71 13.33 20.97 4.05
N ARG A 72 13.40 19.84 3.33
CA ARG A 72 13.40 19.80 1.86
C ARG A 72 11.98 19.63 1.33
N GLN A 73 11.23 20.73 1.33
CA GLN A 73 9.81 20.69 0.97
C GLN A 73 9.56 20.31 -0.50
N GLU A 74 10.40 20.76 -1.43
CA GLU A 74 10.23 20.41 -2.84
C GLU A 74 10.36 18.91 -3.08
N SER A 75 11.36 18.28 -2.46
CA SER A 75 11.55 16.83 -2.55
C SER A 75 10.39 16.09 -1.89
N ALA A 76 9.91 16.57 -0.74
CA ALA A 76 8.76 15.99 -0.05
C ALA A 76 7.49 16.08 -0.90
N GLN A 77 7.27 17.22 -1.59
CA GLN A 77 6.12 17.40 -2.47
C GLN A 77 6.17 16.48 -3.69
N ALA A 78 7.35 16.27 -4.27
CA ALA A 78 7.52 15.34 -5.39
C ALA A 78 7.14 13.93 -4.97
N LEU A 79 7.58 13.49 -3.79
CA LEU A 79 7.21 12.17 -3.26
C LEU A 79 5.73 12.09 -2.87
N ALA A 80 5.13 13.19 -2.40
CA ALA A 80 3.71 13.24 -2.13
C ALA A 80 2.87 12.99 -3.39
N LYS A 81 3.30 13.52 -4.53
CA LYS A 81 2.66 13.25 -5.82
C LYS A 81 2.78 11.77 -6.21
N GLN A 82 3.94 11.17 -5.99
CA GLN A 82 4.14 9.74 -6.22
C GLN A 82 3.24 8.90 -5.32
N CYS A 83 3.13 9.27 -4.04
CA CYS A 83 2.22 8.61 -3.10
C CYS A 83 0.77 8.68 -3.59
N ALA A 84 0.31 9.85 -4.00
CA ALA A 84 -1.06 10.02 -4.52
C ALA A 84 -1.32 9.15 -5.74
N ALA A 85 -0.35 9.04 -6.65
CA ALA A 85 -0.46 8.20 -7.83
C ALA A 85 -0.64 6.72 -7.46
N ILE A 86 0.10 6.24 -6.47
CA ILE A 86 0.03 4.86 -6.00
C ILE A 86 -1.26 4.60 -5.23
N GLU A 87 -1.66 5.52 -4.36
CA GLU A 87 -2.88 5.40 -3.55
C GLU A 87 -4.13 5.25 -4.39
N ARG A 88 -4.14 5.81 -5.60
CA ARG A 88 -5.25 5.65 -6.54
C ARG A 88 -5.59 4.19 -6.82
N PHE A 89 -4.60 3.31 -6.79
CA PHE A 89 -4.76 1.88 -7.09
C PHE A 89 -4.78 1.00 -5.85
N LEU A 90 -4.59 1.59 -4.67
CA LEU A 90 -4.70 0.85 -3.42
C LEU A 90 -6.16 0.67 -3.03
N PRO A 91 -6.53 -0.52 -2.50
CA PRO A 91 -7.83 -0.66 -1.88
C PRO A 91 -7.93 0.32 -0.72
N LYS A 92 -9.12 0.82 -0.48
CA LYS A 92 -9.35 1.68 0.68
C LYS A 92 -9.16 0.86 1.94
N LEU A 93 -8.09 1.14 2.67
CA LEU A 93 -7.81 0.47 3.93
C LEU A 93 -8.75 0.97 5.03
N LEU A 94 -9.10 0.08 5.95
CA LEU A 94 -9.88 0.43 7.12
C LEU A 94 -9.10 1.38 8.01
N SER A 95 -9.79 2.39 8.55
CA SER A 95 -9.21 3.33 9.50
C SER A 95 -8.99 2.69 10.86
N GLU A 96 -8.17 3.32 11.72
CA GLU A 96 -7.96 2.84 13.09
C GLU A 96 -9.27 2.74 13.86
N GLU A 97 -10.19 3.70 13.68
CA GLU A 97 -11.50 3.70 14.32
C GLU A 97 -12.36 2.54 13.86
N GLU A 98 -12.36 2.24 12.56
CA GLU A 98 -13.07 1.09 12.00
C GLU A 98 -12.51 -0.22 12.54
N ILE A 99 -11.18 -0.33 12.60
CA ILE A 99 -10.48 -1.51 13.16
C ILE A 99 -10.86 -1.67 14.64
N LYS A 100 -10.82 -0.59 15.41
CA LYS A 100 -11.21 -0.60 16.83
C LYS A 100 -12.64 -1.09 17.03
N SER A 101 -13.57 -0.59 16.23
CA SER A 101 -14.97 -1.00 16.30
C SER A 101 -15.15 -2.49 16.04
N ILE A 102 -14.41 -3.02 15.05
CA ILE A 102 -14.45 -4.45 14.73
C ILE A 102 -13.91 -5.28 15.89
N ILE A 103 -12.78 -4.88 16.47
CA ILE A 103 -12.17 -5.58 17.62
C ILE A 103 -13.12 -5.59 18.81
N LEU A 104 -13.75 -4.46 19.11
CA LEU A 104 -14.68 -4.36 20.24
C LEU A 104 -15.92 -5.25 20.07
N GLY A 105 -16.28 -5.58 18.83
CA GLY A 105 -17.37 -6.51 18.54
C GLY A 105 -17.00 -7.98 18.62
N LEU A 106 -15.72 -8.31 18.79
CA LEU A 106 -15.27 -9.70 18.89
C LEU A 106 -15.45 -10.24 20.30
N GLU A 107 -15.78 -11.51 20.42
CA GLU A 107 -15.87 -12.20 21.72
C GLU A 107 -14.49 -12.36 22.33
N ASP A 108 -13.55 -12.86 21.54
CA ASP A 108 -12.14 -13.01 21.95
C ASP A 108 -11.32 -11.87 21.41
N LYS A 109 -10.87 -11.00 22.30
CA LYS A 109 -10.08 -9.81 21.97
C LYS A 109 -8.59 -10.01 22.17
N SER A 110 -8.13 -11.25 22.37
CA SER A 110 -6.70 -11.54 22.46
C SER A 110 -6.01 -11.21 21.14
N ILE A 111 -4.74 -10.79 21.21
CA ILE A 111 -3.99 -10.38 20.02
C ILE A 111 -3.97 -11.48 18.96
N PRO A 112 -3.65 -12.76 19.27
CA PRO A 112 -3.66 -13.82 18.26
C PRO A 112 -5.02 -14.01 17.58
N SER A 113 -6.11 -13.97 18.34
CA SER A 113 -7.47 -14.12 17.79
C SER A 113 -7.87 -12.95 16.91
N VAL A 114 -7.54 -11.73 17.31
CA VAL A 114 -7.78 -10.51 16.54
C VAL A 114 -7.02 -10.57 15.21
N MET A 115 -5.73 -10.89 15.24
CA MET A 115 -4.91 -10.99 14.03
C MET A 115 -5.46 -12.03 13.07
N LYS A 116 -5.87 -13.19 13.60
CA LYS A 116 -6.47 -14.28 12.80
C LYS A 116 -7.78 -13.83 12.15
N HIS A 117 -8.64 -13.12 12.89
CA HIS A 117 -9.90 -12.61 12.38
C HIS A 117 -9.69 -11.66 11.20
N PHE A 118 -8.81 -10.68 11.34
CA PHE A 118 -8.54 -9.72 10.28
C PHE A 118 -7.88 -10.37 9.06
N LYS A 119 -6.98 -11.32 9.28
CA LYS A 119 -6.35 -12.07 8.19
C LYS A 119 -7.37 -12.90 7.41
N ALA A 120 -8.35 -13.49 8.09
CA ALA A 120 -9.35 -14.34 7.46
C ALA A 120 -10.44 -13.52 6.74
N HIS A 121 -10.88 -12.41 7.30
CA HIS A 121 -12.06 -11.66 6.83
C HIS A 121 -11.74 -10.33 6.15
N TYR A 122 -10.60 -9.74 6.43
CA TYR A 122 -10.20 -8.40 5.94
C TYR A 122 -8.85 -8.40 5.23
N ASP A 123 -8.46 -9.54 4.68
CA ASP A 123 -7.18 -9.65 3.96
C ASP A 123 -7.13 -8.65 2.80
N GLY A 124 -6.07 -7.85 2.76
CA GLY A 124 -5.90 -6.79 1.76
C GLY A 124 -6.69 -5.51 2.04
N GLN A 125 -7.49 -5.48 3.11
CA GLN A 125 -8.29 -4.31 3.48
C GLN A 125 -7.75 -3.57 4.71
N VAL A 126 -6.74 -4.11 5.36
CA VAL A 126 -6.13 -3.54 6.55
C VAL A 126 -4.62 -3.65 6.48
N ASP A 127 -3.93 -2.74 7.16
CA ASP A 127 -2.52 -2.88 7.48
C ASP A 127 -2.43 -3.67 8.78
N MET A 128 -1.85 -4.86 8.73
CA MET A 128 -1.77 -5.74 9.89
C MET A 128 -0.93 -5.15 11.03
N GLY A 129 0.02 -4.26 10.72
CA GLY A 129 0.77 -3.52 11.74
C GLY A 129 -0.13 -2.57 12.53
N VAL A 130 -1.08 -1.92 11.87
CA VAL A 130 -2.07 -1.05 12.52
C VAL A 130 -3.01 -1.90 13.38
N VAL A 131 -3.47 -3.04 12.87
CA VAL A 131 -4.33 -3.97 13.63
C VAL A 131 -3.64 -4.40 14.92
N SER A 132 -2.38 -4.78 14.84
CA SER A 132 -1.58 -5.18 16.02
C SER A 132 -1.49 -4.06 17.04
N ARG A 133 -1.20 -2.84 16.60
CA ARG A 133 -1.09 -1.66 17.46
C ARG A 133 -2.41 -1.36 18.16
N VAL A 134 -3.51 -1.35 17.42
CA VAL A 134 -4.85 -1.08 17.97
C VAL A 134 -5.25 -2.19 18.95
N ALA A 135 -5.01 -3.45 18.61
CA ALA A 135 -5.32 -4.59 19.47
C ALA A 135 -4.56 -4.50 20.81
N ARG A 136 -3.29 -4.13 20.77
CA ARG A 136 -2.49 -3.94 21.99
C ARG A 136 -3.02 -2.82 22.86
N ALA A 137 -3.46 -1.73 22.24
CA ALA A 137 -3.99 -0.59 22.98
C ALA A 137 -5.32 -0.91 23.68
N LEU A 138 -6.02 -1.95 23.24
CA LEU A 138 -7.32 -2.37 23.80
C LEU A 138 -7.18 -3.49 24.85
N GLN A 139 -5.99 -3.97 25.13
CA GLN A 139 -5.76 -5.03 26.15
C GLN A 139 -5.78 -4.49 27.56
#